data_faeb46f91cf49e1a36c022ea94611ec0
#
_entry.id   faeb46f91cf49e1a36c022ea94611ec0
#
_cell.length_a   1.000
_cell.length_b   1.000
_cell.length_c   1.000
_cell.angle_alpha   90.00
_cell.angle_beta   90.00
_cell.angle_gamma   90.00
#
_symmetry.space_group_name_H-M   'P 1'
#
loop_
_entity.id
_entity.type
_entity.pdbx_description
1 polymer ?
#
loop_
_entity_poly.entity_id
_entity_poly.type
_entity_poly.pdbx_seq_one_letter_code
_entity_poly.pdbx_strand_id
1 'polypeptide(L)'
;MSEIYDLIIIGSGPAGLSAAIYAERAKLKTLVLEKEYISGGQVVNTYEVDNYPGLPGIGGYELGSKFREHADKLGAKFVTAEVLELADMEAPVKKVVTKKETYETRTILLATGARHRPLGAAGETELAGMGVSYCATCDGAFFKGRNVVVAGGGDVAVEDALFLARGCAKVTLVHRRNELRAAKVLQQALFAAENVEVVWNTVVEEICGEDQVEAVRLKNVKTGETKALSVDGIFIAVGMLPNSGLAAGKVELDETGYIKAGENCETNVTGIFAAGDVRTKKLRQIVTAAADGANAVNSITEYIVHKSL
;
A
#
# COMPACT_ATOMS: atom_id res chain seq x y z
N MET A 1 -4.14 19.00 -33.24
CA MET A 1 -5.07 18.12 -32.48
C MET A 1 -4.30 17.57 -31.32
N SER A 2 -4.85 17.61 -30.11
CA SER A 2 -4.25 16.98 -28.94
C SER A 2 -4.09 15.47 -29.16
N GLU A 3 -3.03 14.91 -28.63
CA GLU A 3 -2.74 13.49 -28.77
C GLU A 3 -3.69 12.70 -27.84
N ILE A 4 -4.56 11.84 -28.39
CA ILE A 4 -5.43 10.99 -27.58
C ILE A 4 -4.72 9.65 -27.29
N TYR A 5 -4.64 9.30 -26.01
CA TYR A 5 -4.11 8.01 -25.54
C TYR A 5 -5.24 6.97 -25.47
N ASP A 6 -4.87 5.70 -25.63
CA ASP A 6 -5.79 4.59 -25.34
C ASP A 6 -5.92 4.40 -23.84
N LEU A 7 -4.80 4.55 -23.11
CA LEU A 7 -4.71 4.37 -21.68
C LEU A 7 -3.80 5.41 -21.03
N ILE A 8 -4.27 6.05 -19.97
CA ILE A 8 -3.41 6.77 -19.01
C ILE A 8 -3.41 6.01 -17.68
N ILE A 9 -2.21 5.66 -17.21
CA ILE A 9 -1.95 5.01 -15.92
C ILE A 9 -1.52 6.08 -14.93
N ILE A 10 -2.18 6.17 -13.77
CA ILE A 10 -1.85 7.12 -12.71
C ILE A 10 -1.20 6.38 -11.55
N GLY A 11 0.10 6.58 -11.38
CA GLY A 11 0.96 5.92 -10.40
C GLY A 11 1.85 4.85 -11.04
N SER A 12 3.11 4.80 -10.60
CA SER A 12 4.14 3.86 -11.06
C SER A 12 4.63 2.92 -9.95
N GLY A 13 3.73 2.52 -9.05
CA GLY A 13 3.95 1.38 -8.16
C GLY A 13 3.85 0.04 -8.92
N PRO A 14 3.95 -1.11 -8.23
CA PRO A 14 3.92 -2.44 -8.87
C PRO A 14 2.72 -2.66 -9.80
N ALA A 15 1.53 -2.16 -9.43
CA ALA A 15 0.33 -2.26 -10.26
C ALA A 15 0.48 -1.44 -11.56
N GLY A 16 0.90 -0.18 -11.44
CA GLY A 16 1.08 0.70 -12.61
C GLY A 16 2.20 0.25 -13.54
N LEU A 17 3.33 -0.22 -12.99
CA LEU A 17 4.45 -0.75 -13.78
C LEU A 17 4.08 -2.05 -14.49
N SER A 18 3.39 -2.97 -13.81
CA SER A 18 2.86 -4.18 -14.44
C SER A 18 1.87 -3.82 -15.55
N ALA A 19 0.95 -2.88 -15.30
CA ALA A 19 0.02 -2.41 -16.31
C ALA A 19 0.74 -1.79 -17.53
N ALA A 20 1.78 -0.98 -17.32
CA ALA A 20 2.58 -0.40 -18.41
C ALA A 20 3.21 -1.49 -19.27
N ILE A 21 3.81 -2.53 -18.66
CA ILE A 21 4.40 -3.68 -19.36
C ILE A 21 3.34 -4.38 -20.24
N TYR A 22 2.17 -4.69 -19.68
CA TYR A 22 1.11 -5.37 -20.40
C TYR A 22 0.51 -4.49 -21.50
N ALA A 23 0.35 -3.18 -21.26
CA ALA A 23 -0.17 -2.22 -22.24
C ALA A 23 0.75 -2.07 -23.45
N GLU A 24 2.08 -1.99 -23.25
CA GLU A 24 3.05 -1.98 -24.36
C GLU A 24 3.02 -3.28 -25.17
N ARG A 25 2.86 -4.44 -24.49
CA ARG A 25 2.70 -5.73 -25.15
C ARG A 25 1.38 -5.82 -25.94
N ALA A 26 0.32 -5.20 -25.45
CA ALA A 26 -0.98 -5.09 -26.15
C ALA A 26 -0.98 -4.00 -27.24
N LYS A 27 0.13 -3.25 -27.41
CA LYS A 27 0.26 -2.14 -28.38
C LYS A 27 -0.74 -1.01 -28.14
N LEU A 28 -1.15 -0.79 -26.90
CA LEU A 28 -1.95 0.37 -26.53
C LEU A 28 -1.06 1.62 -26.51
N LYS A 29 -1.59 2.73 -27.01
CA LYS A 29 -0.96 4.03 -26.87
C LYS A 29 -1.08 4.50 -25.42
N THR A 30 -0.04 4.28 -24.64
CA THR A 30 -0.07 4.41 -23.17
C THR A 30 0.80 5.54 -22.68
N LEU A 31 0.35 6.21 -21.61
CA LEU A 31 1.13 7.19 -20.86
C LEU A 31 1.02 6.85 -19.37
N VAL A 32 2.16 6.83 -18.65
CA VAL A 32 2.21 6.69 -17.20
C VAL A 32 2.52 8.05 -16.58
N LEU A 33 1.65 8.50 -15.67
CA LEU A 33 1.84 9.73 -14.91
C LEU A 33 2.22 9.36 -13.46
N GLU A 34 3.38 9.86 -13.02
CA GLU A 34 3.87 9.65 -11.66
C GLU A 34 4.29 10.98 -11.05
N LYS A 35 3.89 11.25 -9.82
CA LYS A 35 4.25 12.50 -9.12
C LYS A 35 5.68 12.47 -8.60
N GLU A 36 6.19 11.31 -8.22
CA GLU A 36 7.53 11.13 -7.68
C GLU A 36 8.56 10.91 -8.81
N TYR A 37 9.81 11.27 -8.56
CA TYR A 37 10.89 11.04 -9.51
C TYR A 37 11.29 9.57 -9.64
N ILE A 38 11.03 8.78 -8.59
CA ILE A 38 11.38 7.36 -8.51
C ILE A 38 10.11 6.52 -8.65
N SER A 39 10.13 5.58 -9.58
CA SER A 39 9.07 4.57 -9.72
C SER A 39 9.24 3.44 -8.71
N GLY A 40 8.14 2.74 -8.39
CA GLY A 40 8.10 1.61 -7.47
C GLY A 40 7.10 1.81 -6.32
N GLY A 41 6.65 3.06 -6.07
CA GLY A 41 5.69 3.36 -5.01
C GLY A 41 6.26 3.01 -3.62
N GLN A 42 5.45 2.44 -2.73
CA GLN A 42 5.88 2.09 -1.37
C GLN A 42 7.01 1.05 -1.31
N VAL A 43 7.17 0.23 -2.35
CA VAL A 43 8.17 -0.84 -2.38
C VAL A 43 9.59 -0.29 -2.24
N VAL A 44 9.87 0.90 -2.77
CA VAL A 44 11.22 1.50 -2.72
C VAL A 44 11.72 1.77 -1.30
N ASN A 45 10.82 1.86 -0.34
CA ASN A 45 11.14 2.08 1.08
C ASN A 45 11.34 0.77 1.87
N THR A 46 11.12 -0.38 1.23
CA THR A 46 11.31 -1.69 1.87
C THR A 46 12.79 -2.08 1.79
N TYR A 47 13.39 -2.39 2.94
CA TYR A 47 14.80 -2.78 2.99
C TYR A 47 15.06 -4.05 2.21
N GLU A 48 14.26 -5.09 2.42
CA GLU A 48 14.39 -6.40 1.80
C GLU A 48 13.00 -7.01 1.51
N VAL A 49 12.86 -7.66 0.37
CA VAL A 49 11.62 -8.29 -0.10
C VAL A 49 11.86 -9.79 -0.26
N ASP A 50 11.27 -10.60 0.63
CA ASP A 50 11.40 -12.07 0.64
C ASP A 50 10.20 -12.81 0.06
N ASN A 51 9.10 -12.08 -0.18
CA ASN A 51 7.83 -12.67 -0.57
C ASN A 51 7.42 -12.39 -2.03
N TYR A 52 8.38 -11.94 -2.86
CA TYR A 52 8.18 -11.81 -4.30
C TYR A 52 8.80 -13.01 -5.03
N PRO A 53 7.99 -13.88 -5.69
CA PRO A 53 8.49 -15.12 -6.29
C PRO A 53 9.62 -14.88 -7.30
N GLY A 54 10.69 -15.64 -7.16
CA GLY A 54 11.84 -15.61 -8.06
C GLY A 54 12.92 -14.58 -7.70
N LEU A 55 12.69 -13.68 -6.73
CA LEU A 55 13.63 -12.65 -6.30
C LEU A 55 13.71 -12.55 -4.77
N PRO A 56 14.04 -13.64 -4.04
CA PRO A 56 14.16 -13.59 -2.59
C PRO A 56 15.33 -12.70 -2.17
N GLY A 57 15.16 -11.92 -1.11
CA GLY A 57 16.19 -11.06 -0.54
C GLY A 57 16.53 -9.82 -1.38
N ILE A 58 15.71 -9.47 -2.38
CA ILE A 58 15.94 -8.27 -3.18
C ILE A 58 15.56 -7.01 -2.41
N GLY A 59 16.39 -5.96 -2.47
CA GLY A 59 16.03 -4.64 -1.94
C GLY A 59 14.82 -4.05 -2.67
N GLY A 60 13.93 -3.37 -1.92
CA GLY A 60 12.71 -2.81 -2.51
C GLY A 60 12.99 -1.77 -3.60
N TYR A 61 14.01 -0.93 -3.42
CA TYR A 61 14.47 0.02 -4.45
C TYR A 61 14.92 -0.72 -5.72
N GLU A 62 15.72 -1.78 -5.58
CA GLU A 62 16.19 -2.58 -6.71
C GLU A 62 15.02 -3.27 -7.43
N LEU A 63 14.06 -3.82 -6.69
CA LEU A 63 12.88 -4.44 -7.27
C LEU A 63 12.04 -3.43 -8.06
N GLY A 64 11.77 -2.25 -7.49
CA GLY A 64 11.08 -1.16 -8.17
C GLY A 64 11.81 -0.72 -9.45
N SER A 65 13.14 -0.61 -9.37
CA SER A 65 13.99 -0.27 -10.52
C SER A 65 13.93 -1.33 -11.62
N LYS A 66 13.95 -2.62 -11.28
CA LYS A 66 13.80 -3.72 -12.25
C LYS A 66 12.45 -3.70 -12.96
N PHE A 67 11.37 -3.41 -12.24
CA PHE A 67 10.04 -3.24 -12.86
C PHE A 67 10.01 -2.07 -13.83
N ARG A 68 10.59 -0.93 -13.43
CA ARG A 68 10.68 0.25 -14.26
C ARG A 68 11.53 0.00 -15.51
N GLU A 69 12.72 -0.58 -15.36
CA GLU A 69 13.60 -0.95 -16.47
C GLU A 69 12.90 -1.89 -17.47
N HIS A 70 12.10 -2.84 -16.99
CA HIS A 70 11.33 -3.72 -17.87
C HIS A 70 10.30 -2.93 -18.70
N ALA A 71 9.55 -2.00 -18.09
CA ALA A 71 8.61 -1.15 -18.79
C ALA A 71 9.31 -0.25 -19.83
N ASP A 72 10.44 0.37 -19.45
CA ASP A 72 11.25 1.21 -20.35
C ASP A 72 11.78 0.43 -21.56
N LYS A 73 12.25 -0.83 -21.38
CA LYS A 73 12.69 -1.71 -22.47
C LYS A 73 11.60 -2.03 -23.50
N LEU A 74 10.34 -1.99 -23.09
CA LEU A 74 9.18 -2.17 -23.97
C LEU A 74 8.72 -0.87 -24.64
N GLY A 75 9.27 0.27 -24.23
CA GLY A 75 8.97 1.57 -24.80
C GLY A 75 7.91 2.38 -24.06
N ALA A 76 7.55 1.99 -22.83
CA ALA A 76 6.55 2.70 -22.03
C ALA A 76 6.95 4.16 -21.78
N LYS A 77 6.03 5.09 -21.98
CA LYS A 77 6.24 6.52 -21.78
C LYS A 77 5.85 6.93 -20.36
N PHE A 78 6.76 7.62 -19.68
CA PHE A 78 6.54 8.16 -18.35
C PHE A 78 6.68 9.67 -18.34
N VAL A 79 5.80 10.33 -17.60
CA VAL A 79 5.87 11.77 -17.32
C VAL A 79 5.78 11.98 -15.82
N THR A 80 6.78 12.70 -15.27
CA THR A 80 6.73 13.13 -13.87
C THR A 80 5.78 14.31 -13.75
N ALA A 81 4.57 14.04 -13.26
CA ALA A 81 3.52 15.01 -13.07
C ALA A 81 2.52 14.56 -12.00
N GLU A 82 2.13 15.50 -11.16
CA GLU A 82 1.03 15.30 -10.23
C GLU A 82 -0.30 15.51 -10.95
N VAL A 83 -1.15 14.49 -10.95
CA VAL A 83 -2.53 14.59 -11.44
C VAL A 83 -3.37 15.29 -10.39
N LEU A 84 -4.01 16.38 -10.79
CA LEU A 84 -4.83 17.21 -9.90
C LEU A 84 -6.32 16.92 -10.02
N GLU A 85 -6.77 16.56 -11.23
CA GLU A 85 -8.18 16.34 -11.51
C GLU A 85 -8.39 15.32 -12.64
N LEU A 86 -9.51 14.60 -12.55
CA LEU A 86 -10.07 13.79 -13.62
C LEU A 86 -11.36 14.46 -14.08
N ALA A 87 -11.46 14.79 -15.38
CA ALA A 87 -12.64 15.44 -15.93
C ALA A 87 -13.22 14.62 -17.10
N ASP A 88 -14.44 14.96 -17.48
CA ASP A 88 -15.18 14.31 -18.59
C ASP A 88 -15.25 12.76 -18.44
N MET A 89 -15.43 12.29 -17.20
CA MET A 89 -15.31 10.87 -16.82
C MET A 89 -16.29 9.95 -17.57
N GLU A 90 -17.47 10.44 -17.89
CA GLU A 90 -18.50 9.69 -18.63
C GLU A 90 -18.40 9.84 -20.16
N ALA A 91 -17.58 10.79 -20.63
CA ALA A 91 -17.39 11.01 -22.06
C ALA A 91 -16.54 9.88 -22.68
N PRO A 92 -16.66 9.64 -24.01
CA PRO A 92 -15.80 8.68 -24.72
C PRO A 92 -14.32 8.99 -24.60
N VAL A 93 -13.97 10.29 -24.55
CA VAL A 93 -12.61 10.78 -24.31
C VAL A 93 -12.61 11.55 -22.99
N LYS A 94 -11.81 11.08 -22.07
CA LYS A 94 -11.65 11.59 -20.72
C LYS A 94 -10.45 12.53 -20.64
N LYS A 95 -10.41 13.38 -19.62
CA LYS A 95 -9.29 14.31 -19.41
C LYS A 95 -8.60 14.05 -18.06
N VAL A 96 -7.27 14.02 -18.12
CA VAL A 96 -6.39 13.94 -16.94
C VAL A 96 -5.64 15.27 -16.85
N VAL A 97 -5.92 16.03 -15.80
CA VAL A 97 -5.43 17.40 -15.60
C VAL A 97 -4.22 17.38 -14.66
N THR A 98 -3.11 17.96 -15.07
CA THR A 98 -1.92 18.22 -14.26
C THR A 98 -1.66 19.72 -14.14
N LYS A 99 -0.66 20.12 -13.34
CA LYS A 99 -0.26 21.54 -13.25
C LYS A 99 0.20 22.16 -14.57
N LYS A 100 0.76 21.32 -15.46
CA LYS A 100 1.41 21.82 -16.69
C LYS A 100 0.55 21.59 -17.93
N GLU A 101 -0.17 20.49 -17.97
CA GLU A 101 -0.80 19.98 -19.16
C GLU A 101 -2.05 19.20 -18.85
N THR A 102 -2.98 19.15 -19.81
CA THR A 102 -4.16 18.29 -19.79
C THR A 102 -4.01 17.24 -20.88
N TYR A 103 -4.09 15.97 -20.48
CA TYR A 103 -4.01 14.83 -21.39
C TYR A 103 -5.39 14.28 -21.68
N GLU A 104 -5.59 13.82 -22.93
CA GLU A 104 -6.83 13.19 -23.36
C GLU A 104 -6.64 11.68 -23.53
N THR A 105 -7.60 10.89 -23.06
CA THR A 105 -7.51 9.42 -23.08
C THR A 105 -8.88 8.75 -23.19
N ARG A 106 -8.92 7.54 -23.75
CA ARG A 106 -10.11 6.69 -23.78
C ARG A 106 -10.36 6.00 -22.45
N THR A 107 -9.30 5.57 -21.77
CA THR A 107 -9.37 4.85 -20.49
C THR A 107 -8.38 5.39 -19.47
N ILE A 108 -8.73 5.28 -18.19
CA ILE A 108 -7.87 5.66 -17.08
C ILE A 108 -7.72 4.47 -16.13
N LEU A 109 -6.48 4.16 -15.75
CA LEU A 109 -6.16 3.22 -14.69
C LEU A 109 -5.66 3.96 -13.44
N LEU A 110 -6.41 3.88 -12.35
CA LEU A 110 -6.01 4.39 -11.05
C LEU A 110 -5.14 3.35 -10.34
N ALA A 111 -3.82 3.57 -10.32
CA ALA A 111 -2.82 2.70 -9.68
C ALA A 111 -2.07 3.45 -8.56
N THR A 112 -2.78 4.36 -7.89
CA THR A 112 -2.24 5.31 -6.90
C THR A 112 -1.87 4.67 -5.55
N GLY A 113 -2.22 3.40 -5.34
CA GLY A 113 -1.87 2.63 -4.16
C GLY A 113 -2.56 3.11 -2.88
N ALA A 114 -1.95 2.76 -1.76
CA ALA A 114 -2.37 3.17 -0.42
C ALA A 114 -1.13 3.58 0.38
N ARG A 115 -1.30 4.19 1.52
CA ARG A 115 -0.24 4.51 2.47
C ARG A 115 -0.61 4.04 3.86
N HIS A 116 0.38 3.72 4.66
CA HIS A 116 0.14 3.42 6.07
C HIS A 116 -0.41 4.66 6.78
N ARG A 117 -1.37 4.43 7.67
CA ARG A 117 -1.80 5.46 8.60
C ARG A 117 -0.67 5.65 9.62
N PRO A 118 -0.14 6.86 9.78
CA PRO A 118 0.85 7.12 10.81
C PRO A 118 0.25 6.90 12.21
N LEU A 119 1.07 6.44 13.13
CA LEU A 119 0.72 6.33 14.55
C LEU A 119 0.67 7.73 15.18
N GLY A 120 1.55 8.62 14.72
CA GLY A 120 1.70 9.98 15.22
C GLY A 120 2.55 10.06 16.49
N ALA A 121 3.35 9.03 16.76
CA ALA A 121 4.30 9.01 17.87
C ALA A 121 5.59 9.78 17.51
N ALA A 122 6.19 10.46 18.46
CA ALA A 122 7.53 11.04 18.26
C ALA A 122 8.52 9.91 17.94
N GLY A 123 9.50 10.17 17.06
CA GLY A 123 10.48 9.17 16.62
C GLY A 123 10.01 8.21 15.52
N GLU A 124 8.70 8.23 15.15
CA GLU A 124 8.15 7.32 14.13
C GLU A 124 8.82 7.51 12.77
N THR A 125 8.97 8.75 12.35
CA THR A 125 9.54 9.08 11.03
C THR A 125 11.05 8.92 11.02
N GLU A 126 11.71 9.32 12.08
CA GLU A 126 13.17 9.30 12.25
C GLU A 126 13.72 7.89 12.26
N LEU A 127 12.98 6.95 12.88
CA LEU A 127 13.38 5.54 13.01
C LEU A 127 12.67 4.61 12.02
N ALA A 128 12.01 5.17 10.99
CA ALA A 128 11.39 4.38 9.93
C ALA A 128 12.42 3.52 9.19
N GLY A 129 12.19 2.19 9.13
CA GLY A 129 13.16 1.21 8.59
C GLY A 129 14.32 0.87 9.52
N MET A 130 14.46 1.56 10.66
CA MET A 130 15.47 1.30 11.69
C MET A 130 14.83 0.73 12.97
N GLY A 131 13.89 -0.19 12.79
CA GLY A 131 13.12 -0.81 13.86
C GLY A 131 11.65 -0.39 13.91
N VAL A 132 11.25 0.67 13.22
CA VAL A 132 9.84 0.99 12.95
C VAL A 132 9.44 0.34 11.63
N SER A 133 8.44 -0.53 11.67
CA SER A 133 7.88 -1.23 10.51
C SER A 133 6.36 -1.07 10.44
N TYR A 134 5.83 -1.21 9.24
CA TYR A 134 4.39 -1.23 8.96
C TYR A 134 3.92 -2.56 8.34
N CYS A 135 4.82 -3.56 8.25
CA CYS A 135 4.54 -4.85 7.61
C CYS A 135 5.22 -5.99 8.35
N ALA A 136 4.48 -6.72 9.18
CA ALA A 136 5.03 -7.85 9.93
C ALA A 136 5.51 -8.98 9.03
N THR A 137 4.80 -9.25 7.92
CA THR A 137 5.16 -10.30 6.95
C THR A 137 6.37 -9.93 6.09
N CYS A 138 6.73 -8.64 6.01
CA CYS A 138 7.91 -8.17 5.29
C CYS A 138 9.15 -8.23 6.18
N ASP A 139 9.04 -7.66 7.38
CA ASP A 139 10.19 -7.33 8.21
C ASP A 139 10.33 -8.25 9.46
N GLY A 140 9.32 -9.07 9.74
CA GLY A 140 9.26 -9.87 10.98
C GLY A 140 10.44 -10.85 11.14
N ALA A 141 11.03 -11.32 10.04
CA ALA A 141 12.18 -12.21 10.05
C ALA A 141 13.43 -11.58 10.72
N PHE A 142 13.61 -10.26 10.60
CA PHE A 142 14.74 -9.52 11.20
C PHE A 142 14.64 -9.44 12.73
N PHE A 143 13.46 -9.69 13.29
CA PHE A 143 13.20 -9.62 14.72
C PHE A 143 13.13 -10.99 15.41
N LYS A 144 13.66 -12.03 14.77
CA LYS A 144 13.72 -13.38 15.35
C LYS A 144 14.49 -13.36 16.67
N GLY A 145 13.85 -13.89 17.72
CA GLY A 145 14.42 -13.93 19.10
C GLY A 145 14.45 -12.58 19.82
N ARG A 146 13.85 -11.53 19.23
CA ARG A 146 13.82 -10.17 19.80
C ARG A 146 12.47 -9.83 20.43
N ASN A 147 12.42 -8.73 21.18
CA ASN A 147 11.20 -8.20 21.79
C ASN A 147 10.63 -7.10 20.90
N VAL A 148 9.36 -7.22 20.53
CA VAL A 148 8.72 -6.23 19.64
C VAL A 148 7.39 -5.75 20.19
N VAL A 149 6.99 -4.57 19.76
CA VAL A 149 5.66 -4.00 19.98
C VAL A 149 4.84 -4.07 18.68
N VAL A 150 3.56 -4.36 18.81
CA VAL A 150 2.56 -4.14 17.75
C VAL A 150 1.59 -3.08 18.24
N ALA A 151 1.48 -1.97 17.53
CA ALA A 151 0.51 -0.92 17.84
C ALA A 151 -0.74 -1.08 16.98
N GLY A 152 -1.88 -1.41 17.61
CA GLY A 152 -3.13 -1.62 16.89
C GLY A 152 -4.20 -2.34 17.70
N GLY A 153 -5.22 -2.92 17.02
CA GLY A 153 -6.29 -3.67 17.72
C GLY A 153 -7.43 -4.11 16.79
N GLY A 154 -7.23 -4.04 15.49
CA GLY A 154 -8.07 -4.68 14.46
C GLY A 154 -7.48 -6.02 14.03
N ASP A 155 -8.11 -6.68 13.04
CA ASP A 155 -7.69 -7.99 12.52
C ASP A 155 -6.20 -7.99 12.14
N VAL A 156 -5.75 -7.02 11.36
CA VAL A 156 -4.35 -6.90 10.91
C VAL A 156 -3.38 -6.85 12.10
N ALA A 157 -3.67 -6.06 13.14
CA ALA A 157 -2.78 -5.95 14.30
C ALA A 157 -2.68 -7.27 15.08
N VAL A 158 -3.77 -8.02 15.17
CA VAL A 158 -3.79 -9.33 15.83
C VAL A 158 -3.10 -10.38 14.98
N GLU A 159 -3.33 -10.38 13.66
CA GLU A 159 -2.65 -11.26 12.71
C GLU A 159 -1.14 -11.01 12.69
N ASP A 160 -0.72 -9.73 12.69
CA ASP A 160 0.69 -9.34 12.78
C ASP A 160 1.33 -9.81 14.09
N ALA A 161 0.64 -9.63 15.23
CA ALA A 161 1.12 -10.09 16.52
C ALA A 161 1.29 -11.61 16.56
N LEU A 162 0.32 -12.36 16.02
CA LEU A 162 0.39 -13.82 15.91
C LEU A 162 1.49 -14.30 14.94
N PHE A 163 1.70 -13.58 13.85
CA PHE A 163 2.77 -13.88 12.91
C PHE A 163 4.15 -13.68 13.58
N LEU A 164 4.35 -12.55 14.23
CA LEU A 164 5.60 -12.21 14.93
C LEU A 164 5.86 -13.15 16.11
N ALA A 165 4.82 -13.60 16.82
CA ALA A 165 4.94 -14.53 17.94
C ALA A 165 5.61 -15.86 17.56
N ARG A 166 5.59 -16.24 16.28
CA ARG A 166 6.24 -17.48 15.80
C ARG A 166 7.77 -17.39 15.83
N GLY A 167 8.32 -16.19 15.81
CA GLY A 167 9.77 -15.99 15.70
C GLY A 167 10.36 -15.08 16.76
N CYS A 168 9.62 -14.12 17.27
CA CYS A 168 10.07 -13.17 18.30
C CYS A 168 10.09 -13.80 19.70
N ALA A 169 10.96 -13.31 20.57
CA ALA A 169 11.00 -13.74 21.97
C ALA A 169 9.74 -13.28 22.72
N LYS A 170 9.33 -12.04 22.53
CA LYS A 170 8.11 -11.47 23.11
C LYS A 170 7.47 -10.48 22.15
N VAL A 171 6.14 -10.52 22.08
CA VAL A 171 5.32 -9.55 21.33
C VAL A 171 4.39 -8.83 22.33
N THR A 172 4.43 -7.50 22.35
CA THR A 172 3.54 -6.68 23.16
C THR A 172 2.56 -5.95 22.26
N LEU A 173 1.27 -6.38 22.25
CA LEU A 173 0.22 -5.70 21.53
C LEU A 173 -0.31 -4.51 22.35
N VAL A 174 -0.08 -3.29 21.88
CA VAL A 174 -0.52 -2.06 22.55
C VAL A 174 -1.82 -1.58 21.92
N HIS A 175 -2.88 -1.49 22.72
CA HIS A 175 -4.19 -1.05 22.25
C HIS A 175 -4.78 0.07 23.10
N ARG A 176 -5.28 1.13 22.43
CA ARG A 176 -5.83 2.33 23.08
C ARG A 176 -7.17 2.13 23.80
N ARG A 177 -7.83 0.99 23.61
CA ARG A 177 -9.13 0.64 24.23
C ARG A 177 -8.95 -0.57 25.16
N ASN A 178 -10.04 -0.94 25.84
CA ASN A 178 -10.10 -2.11 26.71
C ASN A 178 -10.62 -3.38 26.00
N GLU A 179 -10.85 -3.31 24.69
CA GLU A 179 -11.30 -4.45 23.88
C GLU A 179 -10.76 -4.33 22.45
N LEU A 180 -10.46 -5.46 21.82
CA LEU A 180 -10.03 -5.54 20.42
C LEU A 180 -11.24 -5.50 19.49
N ARG A 181 -11.05 -4.93 18.32
CA ARG A 181 -12.03 -4.95 17.23
C ARG A 181 -11.87 -6.16 16.31
N ALA A 182 -10.79 -6.92 16.48
CA ALA A 182 -10.49 -8.13 15.72
C ALA A 182 -11.57 -9.19 15.89
N ALA A 183 -11.69 -10.08 14.89
CA ALA A 183 -12.58 -11.23 14.94
C ALA A 183 -12.31 -12.10 16.17
N LYS A 184 -13.36 -12.68 16.78
CA LYS A 184 -13.23 -13.46 18.02
C LYS A 184 -12.28 -14.66 17.91
N VAL A 185 -12.23 -15.30 16.75
CA VAL A 185 -11.31 -16.42 16.49
C VAL A 185 -9.84 -15.96 16.56
N LEU A 186 -9.52 -14.78 16.04
CA LEU A 186 -8.18 -14.19 16.12
C LEU A 186 -7.83 -13.82 17.55
N GLN A 187 -8.78 -13.24 18.30
CA GLN A 187 -8.59 -12.92 19.71
C GLN A 187 -8.31 -14.18 20.55
N GLN A 188 -9.02 -15.30 20.30
CA GLN A 188 -8.77 -16.57 20.99
C GLN A 188 -7.35 -17.08 20.72
N ALA A 189 -6.90 -17.03 19.47
CA ALA A 189 -5.55 -17.43 19.12
C ALA A 189 -4.49 -16.52 19.79
N LEU A 190 -4.75 -15.20 19.81
CA LEU A 190 -3.86 -14.23 20.45
C LEU A 190 -3.67 -14.50 21.94
N PHE A 191 -4.78 -14.73 22.66
CA PHE A 191 -4.74 -14.99 24.10
C PHE A 191 -4.19 -16.38 24.47
N ALA A 192 -4.13 -17.30 23.52
CA ALA A 192 -3.51 -18.61 23.68
C ALA A 192 -1.98 -18.59 23.41
N ALA A 193 -1.45 -17.53 22.84
CA ALA A 193 -0.03 -17.40 22.52
C ALA A 193 0.76 -17.00 23.80
N GLU A 194 1.67 -17.87 24.27
CA GLU A 194 2.38 -17.70 25.55
C GLU A 194 3.34 -16.49 25.58
N ASN A 195 3.87 -16.09 24.42
CA ASN A 195 4.80 -14.98 24.28
C ASN A 195 4.14 -13.67 23.81
N VAL A 196 2.81 -13.59 23.83
CA VAL A 196 2.07 -12.37 23.50
C VAL A 196 1.45 -11.77 24.76
N GLU A 197 1.70 -10.48 24.99
CA GLU A 197 1.08 -9.69 26.04
C GLU A 197 0.24 -8.58 25.44
N VAL A 198 -0.98 -8.34 25.95
CA VAL A 198 -1.82 -7.22 25.50
C VAL A 198 -1.83 -6.13 26.57
N VAL A 199 -1.43 -4.92 26.16
CA VAL A 199 -1.43 -3.72 27.01
C VAL A 199 -2.61 -2.84 26.61
N TRP A 200 -3.61 -2.80 27.49
CA TRP A 200 -4.88 -2.12 27.27
C TRP A 200 -4.86 -0.64 27.65
N ASN A 201 -5.80 0.11 27.07
CA ASN A 201 -6.00 1.54 27.33
C ASN A 201 -4.71 2.35 27.17
N THR A 202 -3.83 1.95 26.26
CA THR A 202 -2.48 2.47 26.15
C THR A 202 -2.17 2.84 24.70
N VAL A 203 -1.46 3.94 24.53
CA VAL A 203 -0.90 4.39 23.27
C VAL A 203 0.61 4.43 23.34
N VAL A 204 1.28 4.33 22.19
CA VAL A 204 2.69 4.65 22.07
C VAL A 204 2.79 6.15 21.87
N GLU A 205 3.42 6.86 22.79
CA GLU A 205 3.59 8.31 22.75
C GLU A 205 4.90 8.68 22.05
N GLU A 206 5.93 7.86 22.22
CA GLU A 206 7.24 8.07 21.61
C GLU A 206 7.93 6.73 21.32
N ILE A 207 8.71 6.71 20.26
CA ILE A 207 9.61 5.63 19.87
C ILE A 207 11.02 6.17 20.06
N CYS A 208 11.80 5.51 20.91
CA CYS A 208 13.10 5.97 21.38
C CYS A 208 14.22 5.13 20.78
N GLY A 209 15.34 5.79 20.44
CA GLY A 209 16.57 5.21 19.92
C GLY A 209 17.39 6.25 19.17
N GLU A 210 18.67 6.01 18.96
CA GLU A 210 19.54 6.86 18.15
C GLU A 210 19.63 6.31 16.72
N ASP A 211 20.26 5.15 16.53
CA ASP A 211 20.44 4.51 15.21
C ASP A 211 19.34 3.49 14.89
N GLN A 212 18.66 2.98 15.91
CA GLN A 212 17.58 2.01 15.80
C GLN A 212 16.63 2.12 16.99
N VAL A 213 15.47 1.46 16.90
CA VAL A 213 14.53 1.38 18.02
C VAL A 213 15.17 0.62 19.19
N GLU A 214 15.15 1.24 20.37
CA GLU A 214 15.67 0.67 21.64
C GLU A 214 14.57 0.56 22.70
N ALA A 215 13.58 1.43 22.62
CA ALA A 215 12.45 1.45 23.54
C ALA A 215 11.24 2.17 22.95
N VAL A 216 10.08 1.96 23.55
CA VAL A 216 8.89 2.79 23.34
C VAL A 216 8.40 3.38 24.66
N ARG A 217 7.94 4.63 24.62
CA ARG A 217 7.22 5.25 25.73
C ARG A 217 5.74 5.03 25.56
N LEU A 218 5.17 4.28 26.47
CA LEU A 218 3.76 3.97 26.53
C LEU A 218 3.03 4.94 27.47
N LYS A 219 1.81 5.34 27.12
CA LYS A 219 0.96 6.18 27.96
C LYS A 219 -0.43 5.57 28.10
N ASN A 220 -0.84 5.33 29.35
CA ASN A 220 -2.20 4.90 29.63
C ASN A 220 -3.17 6.08 29.43
N VAL A 221 -4.14 5.91 28.53
CA VAL A 221 -5.08 6.99 28.16
C VAL A 221 -6.14 7.29 29.23
N LYS A 222 -6.29 6.40 30.24
CA LYS A 222 -7.25 6.60 31.34
C LYS A 222 -6.59 7.23 32.56
N THR A 223 -5.38 6.78 32.93
CA THR A 223 -4.69 7.24 34.14
C THR A 223 -3.68 8.35 33.85
N GLY A 224 -3.23 8.49 32.59
CA GLY A 224 -2.15 9.39 32.21
C GLY A 224 -0.75 8.87 32.56
N GLU A 225 -0.65 7.72 33.21
CA GLU A 225 0.62 7.09 33.62
C GLU A 225 1.46 6.75 32.37
N THR A 226 2.76 7.04 32.44
CA THR A 226 3.72 6.73 31.39
C THR A 226 4.70 5.67 31.84
N LYS A 227 5.09 4.77 30.92
CA LYS A 227 6.06 3.70 31.17
C LYS A 227 6.96 3.53 29.94
N ALA A 228 8.26 3.41 30.15
CA ALA A 228 9.17 2.97 29.10
C ALA A 228 9.18 1.44 29.02
N LEU A 229 9.21 0.92 27.81
CA LEU A 229 9.33 -0.51 27.50
C LEU A 229 10.49 -0.69 26.53
N SER A 230 11.56 -1.41 26.95
CA SER A 230 12.69 -1.75 26.08
C SER A 230 12.26 -2.78 25.05
N VAL A 231 12.47 -2.47 23.76
CA VAL A 231 12.12 -3.31 22.62
C VAL A 231 13.08 -3.07 21.49
N ASP A 232 13.22 -4.06 20.60
CA ASP A 232 14.08 -3.98 19.42
C ASP A 232 13.35 -3.45 18.18
N GLY A 233 12.02 -3.38 18.24
CA GLY A 233 11.24 -2.85 17.13
C GLY A 233 9.77 -2.66 17.45
N ILE A 234 9.10 -1.89 16.60
CA ILE A 234 7.67 -1.64 16.65
C ILE A 234 7.02 -1.81 15.28
N PHE A 235 5.91 -2.53 15.25
CA PHE A 235 5.06 -2.73 14.08
C PHE A 235 3.79 -1.91 14.21
N ILE A 236 3.56 -0.99 13.26
CA ILE A 236 2.45 -0.06 13.29
C ILE A 236 1.30 -0.60 12.45
N ALA A 237 0.27 -1.14 13.10
CA ALA A 237 -0.90 -1.77 12.49
C ALA A 237 -2.20 -1.01 12.80
N VAL A 238 -2.18 0.32 12.64
CA VAL A 238 -3.33 1.19 12.90
C VAL A 238 -4.19 1.47 11.67
N GLY A 239 -3.91 0.78 10.57
CA GLY A 239 -4.66 0.77 9.32
C GLY A 239 -3.92 1.41 8.15
N MET A 240 -4.53 1.27 6.97
CA MET A 240 -4.08 1.85 5.72
C MET A 240 -5.02 2.98 5.29
N LEU A 241 -4.51 3.89 4.48
CA LEU A 241 -5.25 4.96 3.84
C LEU A 241 -5.07 4.83 2.32
N PRO A 242 -6.14 4.52 1.56
CA PRO A 242 -6.05 4.49 0.11
C PRO A 242 -5.79 5.89 -0.45
N ASN A 243 -4.96 5.97 -1.49
CA ASN A 243 -4.72 7.22 -2.21
C ASN A 243 -5.81 7.45 -3.28
N SER A 244 -7.06 7.44 -2.84
CA SER A 244 -8.27 7.51 -3.68
C SER A 244 -8.82 8.94 -3.85
N GLY A 245 -8.11 9.96 -3.39
CA GLY A 245 -8.58 11.36 -3.43
C GLY A 245 -9.02 11.83 -4.83
N LEU A 246 -8.30 11.44 -5.89
CA LEU A 246 -8.66 11.74 -7.28
C LEU A 246 -9.99 11.10 -7.71
N ALA A 247 -10.36 9.99 -7.09
CA ALA A 247 -11.56 9.21 -7.39
C ALA A 247 -12.78 9.62 -6.55
N ALA A 248 -12.55 10.38 -5.46
CA ALA A 248 -13.61 10.76 -4.53
C ALA A 248 -14.73 11.55 -5.23
N GLY A 249 -15.97 11.11 -5.04
CA GLY A 249 -17.15 11.69 -5.70
C GLY A 249 -17.26 11.40 -7.20
N LYS A 250 -16.33 10.63 -7.78
CA LYS A 250 -16.31 10.29 -9.23
C LYS A 250 -16.51 8.80 -9.49
N VAL A 251 -16.03 7.94 -8.58
CA VAL A 251 -16.28 6.50 -8.61
C VAL A 251 -16.77 6.03 -7.23
N GLU A 252 -17.35 4.85 -7.17
CA GLU A 252 -17.79 4.27 -5.88
C GLU A 252 -16.60 3.89 -5.01
N LEU A 253 -16.65 4.35 -3.76
CA LEU A 253 -15.72 3.97 -2.70
C LEU A 253 -16.45 3.11 -1.66
N ASP A 254 -15.69 2.26 -0.95
CA ASP A 254 -16.19 1.61 0.24
C ASP A 254 -16.17 2.54 1.47
N GLU A 255 -16.67 2.09 2.62
CA GLU A 255 -16.74 2.85 3.87
C GLU A 255 -15.35 3.27 4.40
N THR A 256 -14.29 2.64 3.94
CA THR A 256 -12.90 2.90 4.34
C THR A 256 -12.13 3.72 3.30
N GLY A 257 -12.79 4.09 2.20
CA GLY A 257 -12.26 4.96 1.15
C GLY A 257 -11.56 4.22 -0.01
N TYR A 258 -11.58 2.89 -0.04
CA TYR A 258 -11.04 2.12 -1.17
C TYR A 258 -11.99 2.16 -2.38
N ILE A 259 -11.42 2.22 -3.58
CA ILE A 259 -12.20 2.15 -4.83
C ILE A 259 -12.81 0.75 -4.95
N LYS A 260 -14.14 0.69 -5.11
CA LYS A 260 -14.84 -0.57 -5.36
C LYS A 260 -14.50 -1.06 -6.77
N ALA A 261 -13.67 -2.09 -6.86
CA ALA A 261 -13.33 -2.78 -8.09
C ALA A 261 -13.05 -4.26 -7.79
N GLY A 262 -13.55 -5.14 -8.64
CA GLY A 262 -13.36 -6.58 -8.55
C GLY A 262 -12.00 -7.02 -9.11
N GLU A 263 -11.87 -8.33 -9.37
CA GLU A 263 -10.65 -8.92 -9.93
C GLU A 263 -10.36 -8.45 -11.36
N ASN A 264 -11.41 -8.10 -12.11
CA ASN A 264 -11.32 -7.47 -13.43
C ASN A 264 -10.86 -5.99 -13.38
N CYS A 265 -10.68 -5.43 -12.18
CA CYS A 265 -10.26 -4.05 -11.95
C CYS A 265 -11.21 -2.96 -12.49
N GLU A 266 -12.42 -3.30 -12.95
CA GLU A 266 -13.43 -2.35 -13.40
C GLU A 266 -14.07 -1.61 -12.22
N THR A 267 -14.29 -0.31 -12.39
CA THR A 267 -15.09 0.50 -11.47
C THR A 267 -16.54 0.61 -11.95
N ASN A 268 -17.38 1.27 -11.18
CA ASN A 268 -18.75 1.60 -11.60
C ASN A 268 -18.83 2.64 -12.75
N VAL A 269 -17.72 3.26 -13.13
CA VAL A 269 -17.65 4.25 -14.23
C VAL A 269 -16.94 3.65 -15.42
N THR A 270 -17.64 3.60 -16.54
CA THR A 270 -17.16 2.98 -17.78
C THR A 270 -15.87 3.60 -18.29
N GLY A 271 -14.85 2.77 -18.54
CA GLY A 271 -13.52 3.18 -19.00
C GLY A 271 -12.62 3.72 -17.90
N ILE A 272 -13.04 3.59 -16.63
CA ILE A 272 -12.22 3.86 -15.46
C ILE A 272 -11.96 2.56 -14.71
N PHE A 273 -10.70 2.29 -14.46
CA PHE A 273 -10.21 1.07 -13.82
C PHE A 273 -9.39 1.41 -12.57
N ALA A 274 -9.28 0.47 -11.64
CA ALA A 274 -8.47 0.63 -10.43
C ALA A 274 -7.68 -0.66 -10.14
N ALA A 275 -6.37 -0.54 -9.92
CA ALA A 275 -5.47 -1.67 -9.67
C ALA A 275 -4.56 -1.44 -8.47
N GLY A 276 -4.18 -2.52 -7.81
CA GLY A 276 -3.32 -2.49 -6.63
C GLY A 276 -4.05 -2.08 -5.36
N ASP A 277 -3.30 -1.48 -4.44
CA ASP A 277 -3.76 -1.28 -3.07
C ASP A 277 -4.79 -0.16 -2.90
N VAL A 278 -5.07 0.61 -3.94
CA VAL A 278 -6.11 1.64 -3.93
C VAL A 278 -7.53 1.07 -4.00
N ARG A 279 -7.69 -0.18 -4.48
CA ARG A 279 -8.98 -0.84 -4.61
C ARG A 279 -9.32 -1.78 -3.46
N THR A 280 -10.58 -2.19 -3.40
CA THR A 280 -11.08 -3.20 -2.46
C THR A 280 -10.43 -4.56 -2.72
N LYS A 281 -9.68 -5.08 -1.75
CA LYS A 281 -9.06 -6.41 -1.77
C LYS A 281 -8.66 -6.85 -0.36
N LYS A 282 -8.51 -8.16 -0.14
CA LYS A 282 -8.08 -8.71 1.16
C LYS A 282 -6.59 -8.60 1.38
N LEU A 283 -5.79 -9.03 0.40
CA LEU A 283 -4.33 -9.09 0.50
C LEU A 283 -3.69 -7.95 -0.31
N ARG A 284 -2.89 -7.14 0.34
CA ARG A 284 -2.11 -6.05 -0.24
C ARG A 284 -0.64 -6.41 -0.19
N GLN A 285 -0.11 -6.87 -1.33
CA GLN A 285 1.27 -7.29 -1.50
C GLN A 285 1.75 -6.92 -2.90
N ILE A 286 3.07 -6.88 -3.10
CA ILE A 286 3.69 -6.55 -4.40
C ILE A 286 3.14 -7.45 -5.50
N VAL A 287 3.11 -8.76 -5.26
CA VAL A 287 2.65 -9.76 -6.23
C VAL A 287 1.17 -9.58 -6.59
N THR A 288 0.30 -9.26 -5.61
CA THR A 288 -1.13 -9.02 -5.89
C THR A 288 -1.37 -7.70 -6.59
N ALA A 289 -0.56 -6.68 -6.34
CA ALA A 289 -0.63 -5.42 -7.06
C ALA A 289 -0.15 -5.58 -8.52
N ALA A 290 0.92 -6.34 -8.75
CA ALA A 290 1.40 -6.66 -10.10
C ALA A 290 0.36 -7.47 -10.90
N ALA A 291 -0.31 -8.45 -10.26
CA ALA A 291 -1.40 -9.21 -10.87
C ALA A 291 -2.58 -8.31 -11.28
N ASP A 292 -2.98 -7.37 -10.42
CA ASP A 292 -4.03 -6.40 -10.75
C ASP A 292 -3.69 -5.56 -11.97
N GLY A 293 -2.43 -5.11 -12.10
CA GLY A 293 -2.00 -4.35 -13.28
C GLY A 293 -2.17 -5.12 -14.58
N ALA A 294 -1.85 -6.42 -14.56
CA ALA A 294 -2.06 -7.31 -15.72
C ALA A 294 -3.55 -7.49 -16.03
N ASN A 295 -4.37 -7.80 -15.02
CA ASN A 295 -5.82 -7.99 -15.16
C ASN A 295 -6.51 -6.72 -15.68
N ALA A 296 -6.13 -5.55 -15.14
CA ALA A 296 -6.68 -4.28 -15.58
C ALA A 296 -6.44 -4.04 -17.08
N VAL A 297 -5.24 -4.32 -17.59
CA VAL A 297 -4.94 -4.12 -19.01
C VAL A 297 -5.71 -5.10 -19.91
N ASN A 298 -5.93 -6.34 -19.43
CA ASN A 298 -6.79 -7.27 -20.16
C ASN A 298 -8.21 -6.69 -20.31
N SER A 299 -8.83 -6.25 -19.21
CA SER A 299 -10.16 -5.64 -19.23
C SER A 299 -10.21 -4.35 -20.05
N ILE A 300 -9.17 -3.52 -19.99
CA ILE A 300 -9.05 -2.29 -20.80
C ILE A 300 -9.00 -2.64 -22.29
N THR A 301 -8.25 -3.66 -22.68
CA THR A 301 -8.12 -4.10 -24.06
C THR A 301 -9.47 -4.59 -24.59
N GLU A 302 -10.18 -5.41 -23.84
CA GLU A 302 -11.53 -5.86 -24.16
C GLU A 302 -12.49 -4.67 -24.33
N TYR A 303 -12.46 -3.72 -23.40
CA TYR A 303 -13.28 -2.51 -23.46
C TYR A 303 -13.03 -1.68 -24.74
N ILE A 304 -11.76 -1.46 -25.10
CA ILE A 304 -11.39 -0.68 -26.29
C ILE A 304 -11.84 -1.39 -27.56
N VAL A 305 -11.65 -2.71 -27.67
CA VAL A 305 -12.07 -3.51 -28.82
C VAL A 305 -13.59 -3.47 -28.98
N HIS A 306 -14.36 -3.67 -27.92
CA HIS A 306 -15.82 -3.65 -27.97
C HIS A 306 -16.42 -2.28 -28.30
N LYS A 307 -15.74 -1.17 -27.97
CA LYS A 307 -16.18 0.18 -28.34
C LYS A 307 -15.74 0.62 -29.75
N SER A 308 -14.81 -0.11 -30.33
CA SER A 308 -14.36 0.16 -31.74
C SER A 308 -15.19 -0.57 -32.77
N LEU A 309 -16.09 -1.45 -32.35
CA LEU A 309 -17.13 -2.12 -33.13
C LEU A 309 -18.46 -1.38 -32.96
#